data_8c044d03bd46e2c629e1ba364d4ba388
#
_entry.id   8c044d03bd46e2c629e1ba364d4ba388
#
_cell.length_a   1.000
_cell.length_b   1.000
_cell.length_c   1.000
_cell.angle_alpha   90.00
_cell.angle_beta   90.00
_cell.angle_gamma   90.00
#
_symmetry.space_group_name_H-M   'P 1'
#
loop_
_entity.id
_entity.type
_entity.pdbx_description
1 polymer ?
#
loop_
_entity_poly.entity_id
_entity_poly.type
_entity_poly.pdbx_seq_one_letter_code
_entity_poly.pdbx_strand_id
1 'polypeptide(L)'
;MKRLIAMILAVLILTGCTPAGKVPAQATTPANMPDYAEVENPVTFFSMTLGEDYENIGSLTAFLNEDGTAYVEYVGEIKKVGTLDANIIHGITAAVEASGLAELNEQNVYADGEANGSMYITYEDGAMLACGFGGEVPKAYRDAYAQMGAFFRELTAQMPEYVPQPQVLGEVEESILTELTAIIGGSGIQNPDAFSISPVVKDEFFAFSLGLSSEKGIASAALCQGMMMTTAYSLAVVRLEEGADTDAVCADFAANVDWMKWVCVMPDNAMVAVKDDLVLCLVAEGQLYSLTAIGIEEAGWTVVETMENPN
;
A
#
# COMPACT_ATOMS: atom_id res chain seq x y z
N MET A 1 27.28 17.95 8.74
CA MET A 1 27.29 16.53 8.37
C MET A 1 26.20 15.70 9.07
N LYS A 2 26.00 15.74 10.39
CA LYS A 2 24.94 14.96 11.07
C LYS A 2 23.50 15.32 10.66
N ARG A 3 23.22 16.59 10.34
CA ARG A 3 21.88 17.04 9.88
C ARG A 3 21.56 16.64 8.43
N LEU A 4 22.57 16.52 7.57
CA LEU A 4 22.42 16.06 6.20
C LEU A 4 22.06 14.54 6.14
N ILE A 5 22.64 13.75 7.06
CA ILE A 5 22.36 12.31 7.16
C ILE A 5 20.93 12.06 7.65
N ALA A 6 20.41 12.87 8.56
CA ALA A 6 19.02 12.76 9.02
C ALA A 6 18.01 13.13 7.91
N MET A 7 18.31 14.14 7.08
CA MET A 7 17.48 14.49 5.92
C MET A 7 17.48 13.37 4.84
N ILE A 8 18.65 12.80 4.56
CA ILE A 8 18.76 11.69 3.59
C ILE A 8 18.04 10.44 4.09
N LEU A 9 18.04 10.18 5.41
CA LEU A 9 17.30 9.05 5.97
C LEU A 9 15.77 9.25 5.92
N ALA A 10 15.29 10.47 6.16
CA ALA A 10 13.86 10.78 6.04
C ALA A 10 13.36 10.65 4.59
N VAL A 11 14.14 11.10 3.61
CA VAL A 11 13.81 10.94 2.18
C VAL A 11 13.88 9.47 1.74
N LEU A 12 14.81 8.68 2.28
CA LEU A 12 14.92 7.25 1.96
C LEU A 12 13.81 6.40 2.57
N ILE A 13 13.20 6.83 3.67
CA ILE A 13 12.05 6.14 4.26
C ILE A 13 10.77 6.46 3.45
N LEU A 14 10.68 7.66 2.86
CA LEU A 14 9.53 8.07 2.05
C LEU A 14 9.56 7.54 0.61
N THR A 15 10.74 7.21 0.05
CA THR A 15 10.85 6.66 -1.30
C THR A 15 10.62 5.14 -1.38
N GLY A 16 10.38 4.47 -0.25
CA GLY A 16 10.19 3.02 -0.17
C GLY A 16 8.77 2.53 -0.41
N CYS A 17 7.77 3.40 -0.47
CA CYS A 17 6.36 3.00 -0.60
C CYS A 17 5.62 3.86 -1.63
N THR A 18 6.08 3.88 -2.87
CA THR A 18 5.14 4.18 -3.97
C THR A 18 4.40 2.89 -4.29
N PRO A 19 3.08 2.81 -4.09
CA PRO A 19 2.33 1.68 -4.57
C PRO A 19 2.44 1.65 -6.09
N ALA A 20 3.20 0.69 -6.63
CA ALA A 20 3.28 0.41 -8.06
C ALA A 20 2.03 -0.32 -8.55
N GLY A 21 0.87 0.04 -8.02
CA GLY A 21 -0.43 -0.37 -8.52
C GLY A 21 -0.97 0.75 -9.40
N LYS A 22 -1.54 0.43 -10.55
CA LYS A 22 -2.30 1.40 -11.35
C LYS A 22 -3.37 1.99 -10.44
N VAL A 23 -3.11 3.20 -9.90
CA VAL A 23 -4.16 4.03 -9.33
C VAL A 23 -5.24 4.14 -10.40
N PRO A 24 -6.52 3.85 -10.10
CA PRO A 24 -7.57 4.00 -11.08
C PRO A 24 -7.47 5.41 -11.65
N ALA A 25 -7.22 5.53 -12.94
CA ALA A 25 -7.11 6.79 -13.64
C ALA A 25 -8.49 7.45 -13.73
N GLN A 26 -8.96 8.02 -12.64
CA GLN A 26 -10.06 8.95 -12.64
C GLN A 26 -9.66 10.13 -11.77
N ALA A 27 -9.18 11.17 -12.45
CA ALA A 27 -9.10 12.50 -11.87
C ALA A 27 -10.51 12.87 -11.39
N THR A 28 -10.73 12.79 -10.11
CA THR A 28 -11.92 13.38 -9.51
C THR A 28 -11.51 14.74 -8.98
N THR A 29 -11.57 15.75 -9.87
CA THR A 29 -11.71 17.12 -9.37
C THR A 29 -12.93 17.11 -8.46
N PRO A 30 -12.79 17.45 -7.17
CA PRO A 30 -13.93 17.53 -6.29
C PRO A 30 -14.99 18.43 -6.88
N ALA A 31 -16.19 17.94 -7.10
CA ALA A 31 -17.24 18.60 -7.85
C ALA A 31 -17.65 19.99 -7.30
N ASN A 32 -17.25 20.33 -6.08
CA ASN A 32 -17.63 21.54 -5.36
C ASN A 32 -16.44 22.44 -4.99
N MET A 33 -15.23 22.13 -5.43
CA MET A 33 -14.09 23.04 -5.20
C MET A 33 -14.24 24.30 -6.08
N PRO A 34 -13.92 25.48 -5.53
CA PRO A 34 -13.89 26.70 -6.34
C PRO A 34 -12.85 26.61 -7.46
N ASP A 35 -13.01 27.45 -8.45
CA ASP A 35 -12.00 27.64 -9.47
C ASP A 35 -10.92 28.57 -8.92
N TYR A 36 -9.72 28.04 -8.70
CA TYR A 36 -8.59 28.78 -8.12
C TYR A 36 -7.79 29.45 -9.22
N ALA A 37 -7.30 30.65 -8.93
CA ALA A 37 -6.39 31.32 -9.84
C ALA A 37 -5.09 30.55 -10.02
N GLU A 38 -4.54 30.58 -11.22
CA GLU A 38 -3.21 30.05 -11.50
C GLU A 38 -2.16 30.76 -10.62
N VAL A 39 -1.22 29.98 -10.06
CA VAL A 39 -0.13 30.47 -9.20
C VAL A 39 1.20 30.25 -9.91
N GLU A 40 2.14 31.19 -9.72
CA GLU A 40 3.45 31.14 -10.39
C GLU A 40 4.36 30.05 -9.83
N ASN A 41 4.20 29.70 -8.56
CA ASN A 41 5.05 28.73 -7.86
C ASN A 41 4.20 27.73 -7.09
N PRO A 42 3.59 26.75 -7.77
CA PRO A 42 2.69 25.80 -7.15
C PRO A 42 3.41 24.85 -6.18
N VAL A 43 2.68 24.36 -5.21
CA VAL A 43 3.14 23.28 -4.32
C VAL A 43 3.34 22.00 -5.13
N THR A 44 4.51 21.39 -4.98
CA THR A 44 4.85 20.09 -5.61
C THR A 44 4.85 18.93 -4.62
N PHE A 45 4.95 19.22 -3.33
CA PHE A 45 4.84 18.26 -2.26
C PHE A 45 4.18 18.92 -1.06
N PHE A 46 3.26 18.21 -0.43
CA PHE A 46 2.61 18.64 0.79
C PHE A 46 2.43 17.46 1.73
N SER A 47 2.83 17.64 2.98
CA SER A 47 2.55 16.71 4.07
C SER A 47 2.12 17.50 5.30
N MET A 48 1.02 17.12 5.91
CA MET A 48 0.51 17.70 7.14
C MET A 48 0.10 16.59 8.10
N THR A 49 0.70 16.58 9.28
CA THR A 49 0.32 15.68 10.37
C THR A 49 -0.30 16.53 11.48
N LEU A 50 -1.48 16.13 11.94
CA LEU A 50 -2.17 16.73 13.08
C LEU A 50 -2.15 15.76 14.26
N GLY A 51 -1.86 16.25 15.45
CA GLY A 51 -1.87 15.46 16.66
C GLY A 51 -3.27 15.07 17.14
N GLU A 52 -3.35 14.28 18.21
CA GLU A 52 -4.58 13.63 18.72
C GLU A 52 -5.74 14.57 19.05
N ASP A 53 -5.47 15.85 19.34
CA ASP A 53 -6.51 16.84 19.69
C ASP A 53 -7.34 17.33 18.49
N TYR A 54 -6.95 16.94 17.27
CA TYR A 54 -7.70 17.23 16.05
C TYR A 54 -8.34 15.96 15.51
N GLU A 55 -9.42 15.56 16.15
CA GLU A 55 -10.19 14.37 15.78
C GLU A 55 -10.38 14.25 14.27
N ASN A 56 -9.90 13.15 13.71
CA ASN A 56 -10.17 12.67 12.36
C ASN A 56 -9.46 13.35 11.17
N ILE A 57 -8.36 14.06 11.37
CA ILE A 57 -7.49 14.39 10.25
C ILE A 57 -6.20 13.58 10.42
N GLY A 58 -6.05 12.51 9.63
CA GLY A 58 -4.77 11.84 9.48
C GLY A 58 -3.74 12.74 8.79
N SER A 59 -2.54 12.25 8.58
CA SER A 59 -1.62 12.95 7.70
C SER A 59 -2.17 12.92 6.28
N LEU A 60 -2.37 14.08 5.68
CA LEU A 60 -2.53 14.18 4.24
C LEU A 60 -1.14 14.38 3.65
N THR A 61 -0.71 13.45 2.84
CA THR A 61 0.49 13.59 2.03
C THR A 61 0.07 13.63 0.57
N ALA A 62 0.25 14.78 -0.07
CA ALA A 62 0.10 14.92 -1.50
C ALA A 62 1.48 14.80 -2.14
N PHE A 63 1.72 13.71 -2.85
CA PHE A 63 2.86 13.61 -3.76
C PHE A 63 2.38 14.07 -5.12
N LEU A 64 2.92 15.16 -5.60
CA LEU A 64 2.79 15.54 -6.99
C LEU A 64 3.88 14.81 -7.76
N ASN A 65 3.66 13.52 -7.97
CA ASN A 65 4.33 12.83 -9.04
C ASN A 65 3.89 13.47 -10.38
N GLU A 66 4.54 13.15 -11.47
CA GLU A 66 4.12 13.59 -12.82
C GLU A 66 2.63 13.29 -13.11
N ASP A 67 2.03 12.35 -12.36
CA ASP A 67 0.62 11.95 -12.44
C ASP A 67 -0.31 12.67 -11.44
N GLY A 68 0.22 13.51 -10.57
CA GLY A 68 -0.56 14.25 -9.57
C GLY A 68 -1.22 13.41 -8.49
N THR A 69 -0.71 12.21 -8.19
CA THR A 69 -1.30 11.32 -7.18
C THR A 69 -1.22 11.91 -5.77
N ALA A 70 -2.32 11.83 -5.03
CA ALA A 70 -2.42 12.18 -3.63
C ALA A 70 -3.08 11.07 -2.82
N TYR A 71 -2.75 10.99 -1.53
CA TYR A 71 -3.40 10.05 -0.63
C TYR A 71 -3.56 10.64 0.79
N VAL A 72 -4.52 10.07 1.53
CA VAL A 72 -4.73 10.34 2.95
C VAL A 72 -4.30 9.13 3.75
N GLU A 73 -3.35 9.34 4.63
CA GLU A 73 -2.90 8.35 5.59
C GLU A 73 -3.47 8.66 6.97
N TYR A 74 -3.92 7.64 7.67
CA TYR A 74 -4.36 7.71 9.07
C TYR A 74 -3.70 6.59 9.87
N VAL A 75 -2.92 6.96 10.88
CA VAL A 75 -2.18 6.01 11.75
C VAL A 75 -1.35 5.00 10.93
N GLY A 76 -0.62 5.49 9.91
CA GLY A 76 0.21 4.65 9.05
C GLY A 76 -0.55 3.82 8.00
N GLU A 77 -1.86 4.01 7.87
CA GLU A 77 -2.68 3.34 6.86
C GLU A 77 -3.25 4.33 5.86
N ILE A 78 -3.08 4.05 4.57
CA ILE A 78 -3.71 4.84 3.51
C ILE A 78 -5.22 4.56 3.54
N LYS A 79 -6.02 5.60 3.68
CA LYS A 79 -7.48 5.50 3.70
C LYS A 79 -8.13 5.98 2.42
N LYS A 80 -7.53 6.96 1.76
CA LYS A 80 -8.06 7.54 0.52
C LYS A 80 -6.95 7.82 -0.46
N VAL A 81 -7.24 7.67 -1.74
CA VAL A 81 -6.32 7.96 -2.85
C VAL A 81 -7.08 8.69 -3.94
N GLY A 82 -6.45 9.67 -4.54
CA GLY A 82 -7.00 10.39 -5.69
C GLY A 82 -5.90 11.04 -6.51
N THR A 83 -6.25 11.54 -7.69
CA THR A 83 -5.37 12.36 -8.50
C THR A 83 -5.78 13.81 -8.35
N LEU A 84 -4.84 14.69 -8.01
CA LEU A 84 -5.07 16.13 -7.90
C LEU A 84 -4.81 16.76 -9.27
N ASP A 85 -5.76 17.52 -9.76
CA ASP A 85 -5.56 18.34 -10.95
C ASP A 85 -4.88 19.69 -10.60
N ALA A 86 -4.50 20.45 -11.62
CA ALA A 86 -3.84 21.73 -11.44
C ALA A 86 -4.68 22.71 -10.60
N ASN A 87 -6.00 22.68 -10.73
CA ASN A 87 -6.87 23.56 -9.94
C ASN A 87 -6.79 23.27 -8.45
N ILE A 88 -6.76 21.99 -8.06
CA ILE A 88 -6.62 21.59 -6.66
C ILE A 88 -5.24 21.96 -6.11
N ILE A 89 -4.19 21.81 -6.93
CA ILE A 89 -2.82 22.20 -6.56
C ILE A 89 -2.75 23.72 -6.31
N HIS A 90 -3.36 24.52 -7.19
CA HIS A 90 -3.50 25.96 -7.01
C HIS A 90 -4.28 26.28 -5.72
N GLY A 91 -5.33 25.51 -5.43
CA GLY A 91 -6.10 25.64 -4.20
C GLY A 91 -5.28 25.32 -2.93
N ILE A 92 -4.47 24.27 -2.95
CA ILE A 92 -3.53 23.96 -1.86
C ILE A 92 -2.55 25.10 -1.65
N THR A 93 -1.93 25.60 -2.74
CA THR A 93 -0.98 26.71 -2.69
C THR A 93 -1.62 27.96 -2.10
N ALA A 94 -2.79 28.35 -2.62
CA ALA A 94 -3.54 29.51 -2.11
C ALA A 94 -3.95 29.35 -0.63
N ALA A 95 -4.31 28.14 -0.19
CA ALA A 95 -4.64 27.87 1.21
C ALA A 95 -3.42 28.01 2.12
N VAL A 96 -2.26 27.50 1.68
CA VAL A 96 -0.98 27.67 2.42
C VAL A 96 -0.65 29.16 2.56
N GLU A 97 -0.70 29.94 1.50
CA GLU A 97 -0.46 31.38 1.51
C GLU A 97 -1.44 32.12 2.43
N ALA A 98 -2.73 31.86 2.29
CA ALA A 98 -3.78 32.50 3.09
C ALA A 98 -3.70 32.13 4.59
N SER A 99 -3.14 31.00 4.92
CA SER A 99 -2.97 30.56 6.32
C SER A 99 -1.92 31.32 7.08
N GLY A 100 -1.01 32.04 6.39
CA GLY A 100 0.14 32.72 6.99
C GLY A 100 1.25 31.76 7.49
N LEU A 101 1.22 30.48 7.10
CA LEU A 101 2.20 29.49 7.53
C LEU A 101 3.61 29.81 7.03
N ALA A 102 3.76 30.48 5.90
CA ALA A 102 5.06 30.93 5.39
C ALA A 102 5.79 31.86 6.35
N GLU A 103 5.05 32.69 7.12
CA GLU A 103 5.61 33.60 8.11
C GLU A 103 6.10 32.86 9.38
N LEU A 104 5.64 31.61 9.56
CA LEU A 104 5.98 30.75 10.68
C LEU A 104 7.14 29.80 10.34
N ASN A 105 7.65 29.86 9.13
CA ASN A 105 8.77 29.05 8.67
C ASN A 105 9.99 29.24 9.59
N GLU A 106 10.68 28.15 9.91
CA GLU A 106 11.84 28.09 10.79
C GLU A 106 11.56 28.24 12.32
N GLN A 107 10.33 28.49 12.72
CA GLN A 107 9.96 28.51 14.13
C GLN A 107 9.58 27.10 14.60
N ASN A 108 10.58 26.23 14.76
CA ASN A 108 10.35 24.95 15.42
C ASN A 108 10.19 25.19 16.92
N VAL A 109 8.97 25.23 17.41
CA VAL A 109 8.65 25.33 18.83
C VAL A 109 8.50 23.93 19.38
N TYR A 110 9.59 23.32 19.78
CA TYR A 110 9.57 22.07 20.54
C TYR A 110 9.60 22.41 22.04
N ALA A 111 8.48 22.24 22.72
CA ALA A 111 8.50 22.01 24.15
C ALA A 111 8.93 20.57 24.40
N ASP A 112 9.64 20.28 25.49
CA ASP A 112 10.01 18.92 25.90
C ASP A 112 8.75 18.06 26.02
N GLY A 113 8.51 17.20 25.03
CA GLY A 113 7.31 16.38 24.95
C GLY A 113 7.07 15.85 23.55
N GLU A 114 5.97 15.21 23.36
CA GLU A 114 5.55 14.58 22.10
C GLU A 114 5.29 15.63 21.02
N ALA A 115 5.68 15.32 19.78
CA ALA A 115 5.39 16.18 18.63
C ALA A 115 3.89 16.10 18.32
N ASN A 116 3.18 17.22 18.46
CA ASN A 116 1.73 17.30 18.29
C ASN A 116 1.29 17.63 16.87
N GLY A 117 2.21 17.98 16.00
CA GLY A 117 1.93 18.23 14.60
C GLY A 117 3.16 18.66 13.81
N SER A 118 3.10 18.44 12.52
CA SER A 118 4.13 18.87 11.59
C SER A 118 3.52 19.18 10.23
N MET A 119 4.16 20.06 9.48
CA MET A 119 3.82 20.32 8.11
C MET A 119 5.09 20.49 7.29
N TYR A 120 5.08 19.94 6.10
CA TYR A 120 6.19 19.99 5.18
C TYR A 120 5.66 20.28 3.77
N ILE A 121 6.20 21.31 3.13
CA ILE A 121 5.76 21.74 1.80
C ILE A 121 6.99 21.98 0.95
N THR A 122 6.96 21.55 -0.30
CA THR A 122 7.94 21.91 -1.32
C THR A 122 7.23 22.57 -2.48
N TYR A 123 7.83 23.60 -3.04
CA TYR A 123 7.35 24.35 -4.20
C TYR A 123 8.12 23.98 -5.47
N GLU A 124 7.58 24.34 -6.63
CA GLU A 124 8.17 24.03 -7.93
C GLU A 124 9.59 24.58 -8.10
N ASP A 125 9.88 25.75 -7.54
CA ASP A 125 11.22 26.36 -7.55
C ASP A 125 12.21 25.72 -6.57
N GLY A 126 11.79 24.68 -5.83
CA GLY A 126 12.58 24.00 -4.82
C GLY A 126 12.58 24.70 -3.45
N ALA A 127 11.85 25.80 -3.26
CA ALA A 127 11.66 26.37 -1.94
C ALA A 127 10.92 25.39 -1.03
N MET A 128 11.27 25.44 0.25
CA MET A 128 10.73 24.52 1.24
C MET A 128 10.20 25.28 2.45
N LEU A 129 9.03 24.85 2.94
CA LEU A 129 8.45 25.30 4.18
C LEU A 129 8.32 24.09 5.10
N ALA A 130 8.92 24.17 6.29
CA ALA A 130 8.82 23.12 7.29
C ALA A 130 8.50 23.76 8.65
N CYS A 131 7.43 23.33 9.28
CA CYS A 131 7.10 23.69 10.64
C CYS A 131 6.66 22.47 11.44
N GLY A 132 7.10 22.42 12.68
CA GLY A 132 6.73 21.38 13.63
C GLY A 132 6.56 22.00 15.01
N PHE A 133 5.69 21.42 15.82
CA PHE A 133 5.45 21.86 17.17
C PHE A 133 5.14 20.69 18.10
N GLY A 134 5.55 20.83 19.33
CA GLY A 134 5.24 19.93 20.43
C GLY A 134 4.73 20.71 21.63
N GLY A 135 3.95 20.11 22.49
CA GLY A 135 3.37 20.75 23.65
C GLY A 135 2.22 21.70 23.31
N GLU A 136 2.11 22.82 24.02
CA GLU A 136 1.06 23.81 23.79
C GLU A 136 1.30 24.58 22.48
N VAL A 137 0.46 24.37 21.49
CA VAL A 137 0.57 24.97 20.15
C VAL A 137 0.29 26.47 20.23
N PRO A 138 1.19 27.36 19.77
CA PRO A 138 0.95 28.78 19.71
C PRO A 138 -0.32 29.13 18.91
N LYS A 139 -1.05 30.19 19.33
CA LYS A 139 -2.33 30.55 18.71
C LYS A 139 -2.24 30.76 17.19
N ALA A 140 -1.18 31.40 16.70
CA ALA A 140 -1.01 31.64 15.26
C ALA A 140 -0.94 30.34 14.47
N TYR A 141 -0.25 29.32 14.98
CA TYR A 141 -0.21 27.99 14.36
C TYR A 141 -1.59 27.31 14.40
N ARG A 142 -2.29 27.36 15.54
CA ARG A 142 -3.64 26.78 15.66
C ARG A 142 -4.61 27.34 14.64
N ASP A 143 -4.59 28.67 14.47
CA ASP A 143 -5.46 29.34 13.52
C ASP A 143 -5.13 28.93 12.05
N ALA A 144 -3.84 28.89 11.69
CA ALA A 144 -3.36 28.46 10.39
C ALA A 144 -3.70 26.98 10.11
N TYR A 145 -3.45 26.09 11.09
CA TYR A 145 -3.78 24.67 10.98
C TYR A 145 -5.27 24.42 10.90
N ALA A 146 -6.08 25.17 11.65
CA ALA A 146 -7.54 25.05 11.56
C ALA A 146 -8.06 25.39 10.17
N GLN A 147 -7.48 26.43 9.55
CA GLN A 147 -7.82 26.84 8.19
C GLN A 147 -7.39 25.79 7.16
N MET A 148 -6.15 25.31 7.22
CA MET A 148 -5.65 24.23 6.37
C MET A 148 -6.43 22.94 6.59
N GLY A 149 -6.69 22.57 7.84
CA GLY A 149 -7.46 21.39 8.18
C GLY A 149 -8.90 21.43 7.66
N ALA A 150 -9.54 22.61 7.62
CA ALA A 150 -10.86 22.78 7.03
C ALA A 150 -10.82 22.52 5.51
N PHE A 151 -9.83 23.09 4.82
CA PHE A 151 -9.61 22.87 3.38
C PHE A 151 -9.39 21.38 3.08
N PHE A 152 -8.53 20.72 3.84
CA PHE A 152 -8.24 19.30 3.63
C PHE A 152 -9.40 18.37 3.96
N ARG A 153 -10.22 18.68 4.96
CA ARG A 153 -11.46 17.93 5.21
C ARG A 153 -12.39 17.98 4.00
N GLU A 154 -12.53 19.14 3.39
CA GLU A 154 -13.37 19.32 2.20
C GLU A 154 -12.79 18.55 1.00
N LEU A 155 -11.49 18.64 0.77
CA LEU A 155 -10.80 17.89 -0.28
C LEU A 155 -10.91 16.37 -0.06
N THR A 156 -10.56 15.88 1.12
CA THR A 156 -10.53 14.44 1.41
C THR A 156 -11.91 13.82 1.48
N ALA A 157 -12.95 14.58 1.84
CA ALA A 157 -14.33 14.08 1.81
C ALA A 157 -14.78 13.66 0.39
N GLN A 158 -14.15 14.20 -0.63
CA GLN A 158 -14.46 13.97 -2.03
C GLN A 158 -13.51 12.95 -2.70
N MET A 159 -12.43 12.56 -2.03
CA MET A 159 -11.52 11.55 -2.53
C MET A 159 -12.12 10.14 -2.37
N PRO A 160 -11.91 9.24 -3.34
CA PRO A 160 -12.36 7.86 -3.22
C PRO A 160 -11.63 7.12 -2.09
N GLU A 161 -12.31 6.15 -1.48
CA GLU A 161 -11.69 5.25 -0.52
C GLU A 161 -10.55 4.48 -1.20
N TYR A 162 -9.45 4.32 -0.49
CA TYR A 162 -8.35 3.50 -0.95
C TYR A 162 -8.70 2.03 -0.80
N VAL A 163 -8.61 1.31 -1.90
CA VAL A 163 -8.67 -0.14 -1.90
C VAL A 163 -7.24 -0.65 -2.10
N PRO A 164 -6.57 -1.09 -1.03
CA PRO A 164 -5.20 -1.56 -1.13
C PRO A 164 -5.12 -2.72 -2.13
N GLN A 165 -4.08 -2.70 -2.95
CA GLN A 165 -3.78 -3.76 -3.88
C GLN A 165 -2.38 -4.30 -3.59
N PRO A 166 -2.16 -5.61 -3.65
CA PRO A 166 -0.81 -6.16 -3.55
C PRO A 166 0.09 -5.58 -4.65
N GLN A 167 1.36 -5.39 -4.31
CA GLN A 167 2.33 -4.92 -5.29
C GLN A 167 2.61 -5.99 -6.35
N VAL A 168 2.46 -5.64 -7.64
CA VAL A 168 2.78 -6.54 -8.75
C VAL A 168 4.21 -6.27 -9.23
N LEU A 169 5.07 -7.27 -9.09
CA LEU A 169 6.50 -7.21 -9.44
C LEU A 169 6.75 -7.98 -10.74
N GLY A 170 6.52 -7.35 -11.88
CA GLY A 170 6.74 -7.96 -13.19
C GLY A 170 5.45 -8.36 -13.92
N GLU A 171 5.59 -9.02 -15.08
CA GLU A 171 4.45 -9.44 -15.88
C GLU A 171 3.89 -10.76 -15.36
N VAL A 172 2.72 -10.73 -14.73
CA VAL A 172 1.94 -11.90 -14.33
C VAL A 172 0.83 -12.12 -15.36
N GLU A 173 0.53 -13.36 -15.68
CA GLU A 173 -0.60 -13.69 -16.56
C GLU A 173 -1.90 -13.09 -16.00
N GLU A 174 -2.64 -12.36 -16.85
CA GLU A 174 -3.79 -11.55 -16.44
C GLU A 174 -4.84 -12.36 -15.65
N SER A 175 -5.10 -13.59 -16.04
CA SER A 175 -6.08 -14.44 -15.37
C SER A 175 -5.60 -14.87 -13.97
N ILE A 176 -4.33 -15.22 -13.81
CA ILE A 176 -3.73 -15.54 -12.49
C ILE A 176 -3.72 -14.29 -11.60
N LEU A 177 -3.35 -13.14 -12.16
CA LEU A 177 -3.38 -11.87 -11.43
C LEU A 177 -4.78 -11.51 -10.96
N THR A 178 -5.79 -11.72 -11.82
CA THR A 178 -7.20 -11.50 -11.48
C THR A 178 -7.63 -12.38 -10.30
N GLU A 179 -7.28 -13.67 -10.31
CA GLU A 179 -7.62 -14.59 -9.21
C GLU A 179 -6.90 -14.22 -7.90
N LEU A 180 -5.60 -13.95 -7.94
CA LEU A 180 -4.84 -13.53 -6.76
C LEU A 180 -5.40 -12.23 -6.17
N THR A 181 -5.74 -11.27 -7.01
CA THR A 181 -6.33 -9.99 -6.59
C THR A 181 -7.71 -10.20 -5.96
N ALA A 182 -8.54 -11.07 -6.54
CA ALA A 182 -9.86 -11.40 -5.99
C ALA A 182 -9.74 -12.09 -4.62
N ILE A 183 -8.84 -13.06 -4.48
CA ILE A 183 -8.58 -13.76 -3.22
C ILE A 183 -8.12 -12.78 -2.13
N ILE A 184 -7.10 -11.97 -2.42
CA ILE A 184 -6.57 -11.02 -1.42
C ILE A 184 -7.62 -9.95 -1.09
N GLY A 185 -8.35 -9.44 -2.08
CA GLY A 185 -9.42 -8.44 -1.86
C GLY A 185 -10.59 -8.98 -1.03
N GLY A 186 -10.98 -10.25 -1.22
CA GLY A 186 -12.02 -10.93 -0.44
C GLY A 186 -11.57 -11.37 0.95
N SER A 187 -10.27 -11.49 1.18
CA SER A 187 -9.72 -12.04 2.44
C SER A 187 -9.94 -11.16 3.68
N GLY A 188 -10.16 -9.86 3.52
CA GLY A 188 -10.22 -8.92 4.64
C GLY A 188 -8.88 -8.69 5.35
N ILE A 189 -7.76 -9.01 4.69
CA ILE A 189 -6.42 -8.70 5.19
C ILE A 189 -6.27 -7.18 5.31
N GLN A 190 -5.85 -6.71 6.50
CA GLN A 190 -5.80 -5.28 6.83
C GLN A 190 -4.73 -4.51 6.05
N ASN A 191 -3.65 -5.17 5.65
CA ASN A 191 -2.50 -4.55 4.97
C ASN A 191 -2.09 -5.41 3.75
N PRO A 192 -2.92 -5.46 2.69
CA PRO A 192 -2.63 -6.29 1.52
C PRO A 192 -1.44 -5.78 0.70
N ASP A 193 -1.05 -4.52 0.81
CA ASP A 193 0.16 -3.95 0.21
C ASP A 193 1.47 -4.45 0.86
N ALA A 194 1.39 -5.13 2.02
CA ALA A 194 2.52 -5.87 2.58
C ALA A 194 2.85 -7.16 1.80
N PHE A 195 2.05 -7.50 0.79
CA PHE A 195 2.26 -8.67 -0.07
C PHE A 195 2.69 -8.23 -1.47
N SER A 196 3.57 -9.03 -2.07
CA SER A 196 3.97 -8.86 -3.46
C SER A 196 3.51 -10.04 -4.31
N ILE A 197 2.99 -9.73 -5.49
CA ILE A 197 2.67 -10.73 -6.52
C ILE A 197 3.76 -10.66 -7.58
N SER A 198 4.37 -11.80 -7.89
CA SER A 198 5.40 -11.91 -8.92
C SER A 198 5.18 -13.13 -9.81
N PRO A 199 5.52 -13.04 -11.11
CA PRO A 199 5.54 -14.22 -11.96
C PRO A 199 6.66 -15.16 -11.50
N VAL A 200 6.45 -16.47 -11.66
CA VAL A 200 7.52 -17.44 -11.47
C VAL A 200 8.10 -17.78 -12.85
N VAL A 201 9.38 -17.46 -13.01
CA VAL A 201 10.09 -17.70 -14.29
C VAL A 201 10.36 -19.20 -14.44
N LYS A 202 10.07 -19.78 -15.62
CA LYS A 202 10.39 -21.16 -15.95
C LYS A 202 11.90 -21.33 -16.14
N ASP A 203 12.58 -21.60 -15.04
CA ASP A 203 14.02 -21.93 -14.98
C ASP A 203 14.23 -23.18 -14.10
N GLU A 204 15.45 -23.50 -13.79
CA GLU A 204 15.81 -24.65 -12.96
C GLU A 204 15.27 -24.61 -11.52
N PHE A 205 14.80 -23.44 -11.06
CA PHE A 205 14.22 -23.23 -9.73
C PHE A 205 12.69 -23.13 -9.76
N PHE A 206 12.06 -23.23 -10.92
CA PHE A 206 10.63 -23.01 -11.09
C PHE A 206 9.78 -23.87 -10.14
N ALA A 207 9.96 -25.19 -10.18
CA ALA A 207 9.21 -26.11 -9.33
C ALA A 207 9.51 -25.86 -7.84
N PHE A 208 10.77 -25.70 -7.48
CA PHE A 208 11.19 -25.42 -6.11
C PHE A 208 10.57 -24.15 -5.55
N SER A 209 10.53 -23.08 -6.34
CA SER A 209 9.95 -21.77 -5.93
C SER A 209 8.45 -21.88 -5.60
N LEU A 210 7.75 -22.80 -6.25
CA LEU A 210 6.33 -23.07 -6.05
C LEU A 210 6.05 -24.08 -4.92
N GLY A 211 7.03 -24.85 -4.48
CA GLY A 211 6.83 -25.99 -3.59
C GLY A 211 6.32 -27.22 -4.33
N LEU A 212 6.85 -27.49 -5.53
CA LEU A 212 6.54 -28.65 -6.36
C LEU A 212 7.79 -29.50 -6.58
N SER A 213 7.60 -30.77 -6.86
CA SER A 213 8.69 -31.66 -7.25
C SER A 213 9.04 -31.56 -8.74
N SER A 214 8.11 -31.08 -9.56
CA SER A 214 8.22 -31.01 -11.02
C SER A 214 7.40 -29.88 -11.64
N GLU A 215 7.88 -29.32 -12.73
CA GLU A 215 7.16 -28.31 -13.56
C GLU A 215 6.18 -28.94 -14.55
N LYS A 216 6.13 -30.28 -14.61
CA LYS A 216 5.35 -31.00 -15.61
C LYS A 216 3.86 -30.68 -15.53
N GLY A 217 3.26 -30.31 -16.65
CA GLY A 217 1.83 -30.01 -16.75
C GLY A 217 1.47 -28.58 -16.30
N ILE A 218 2.46 -27.70 -16.06
CA ILE A 218 2.23 -26.33 -15.66
C ILE A 218 2.59 -25.38 -16.80
N ALA A 219 1.66 -24.55 -17.24
CA ALA A 219 1.86 -23.57 -18.29
C ALA A 219 2.50 -22.29 -17.78
N SER A 220 1.97 -21.73 -16.69
CA SER A 220 2.44 -20.49 -16.06
C SER A 220 2.14 -20.49 -14.56
N ALA A 221 2.79 -19.62 -13.81
CA ALA A 221 2.62 -19.52 -12.38
C ALA A 221 2.91 -18.10 -11.85
N ALA A 222 2.28 -17.78 -10.73
CA ALA A 222 2.64 -16.62 -9.93
C ALA A 222 2.60 -16.92 -8.44
N LEU A 223 3.38 -16.15 -7.68
CA LEU A 223 3.45 -16.20 -6.23
C LEU A 223 2.99 -14.88 -5.64
N CYS A 224 2.11 -14.96 -4.63
CA CYS A 224 1.86 -13.87 -3.71
C CYS A 224 2.55 -14.20 -2.39
N GLN A 225 3.46 -13.34 -1.95
CA GLN A 225 4.28 -13.58 -0.76
C GLN A 225 4.34 -12.33 0.12
N GLY A 226 4.53 -12.53 1.43
CA GLY A 226 4.84 -11.44 2.34
C GLY A 226 6.16 -10.77 1.96
N MET A 227 6.20 -9.44 1.89
CA MET A 227 7.41 -8.68 1.55
C MET A 227 8.50 -8.78 2.62
N MET A 228 8.15 -9.19 3.83
CA MET A 228 9.08 -9.36 4.94
C MET A 228 9.22 -10.83 5.33
N MET A 229 10.46 -11.26 5.58
CA MET A 229 10.76 -12.63 6.03
C MET A 229 10.18 -12.97 7.41
N THR A 230 9.54 -12.00 8.07
CA THR A 230 8.87 -12.17 9.37
C THR A 230 7.40 -12.58 9.26
N THR A 231 6.89 -12.73 8.05
CA THR A 231 5.50 -13.13 7.78
C THR A 231 5.51 -14.45 7.02
N ALA A 232 5.04 -15.51 7.65
CA ALA A 232 4.89 -16.80 7.00
C ALA A 232 3.64 -16.79 6.11
N TYR A 233 3.81 -16.39 4.85
CA TYR A 233 2.75 -16.33 3.85
C TYR A 233 3.28 -16.61 2.46
N SER A 234 2.69 -17.59 1.79
CA SER A 234 2.93 -17.91 0.37
C SER A 234 1.64 -18.45 -0.24
N LEU A 235 1.16 -17.78 -1.26
CA LEU A 235 0.02 -18.22 -2.08
C LEU A 235 0.52 -18.38 -3.51
N ALA A 236 0.74 -19.63 -3.91
CA ALA A 236 1.12 -20.00 -5.27
C ALA A 236 -0.16 -20.24 -6.09
N VAL A 237 -0.23 -19.71 -7.31
CA VAL A 237 -1.26 -20.06 -8.29
C VAL A 237 -0.57 -20.51 -9.56
N VAL A 238 -0.94 -21.68 -10.05
CA VAL A 238 -0.43 -22.24 -11.29
C VAL A 238 -1.56 -22.46 -12.30
N ARG A 239 -1.30 -22.19 -13.57
CA ARG A 239 -2.15 -22.58 -14.69
C ARG A 239 -1.65 -23.91 -15.24
N LEU A 240 -2.56 -24.83 -15.43
CA LEU A 240 -2.27 -26.15 -15.99
C LEU A 240 -2.18 -26.08 -17.54
N GLU A 241 -1.34 -26.93 -18.09
CA GLU A 241 -1.33 -27.23 -19.54
C GLU A 241 -2.59 -28.00 -19.93
N GLU A 242 -3.03 -27.89 -21.20
CA GLU A 242 -4.16 -28.65 -21.69
C GLU A 242 -3.91 -30.16 -21.54
N GLY A 243 -4.83 -30.82 -20.83
CA GLY A 243 -4.76 -32.27 -20.57
C GLY A 243 -3.83 -32.67 -19.43
N ALA A 244 -3.33 -31.71 -18.65
CA ALA A 244 -2.58 -32.00 -17.43
C ALA A 244 -3.45 -32.72 -16.39
N ASP A 245 -2.82 -33.55 -15.58
CA ASP A 245 -3.46 -34.27 -14.48
C ASP A 245 -3.56 -33.35 -13.25
N THR A 246 -4.72 -32.75 -13.04
CA THR A 246 -4.99 -31.84 -11.93
C THR A 246 -4.76 -32.51 -10.58
N ASP A 247 -5.21 -33.75 -10.41
CA ASP A 247 -5.07 -34.48 -9.14
C ASP A 247 -3.59 -34.76 -8.83
N ALA A 248 -2.78 -35.05 -9.85
CA ALA A 248 -1.35 -35.23 -9.68
C ALA A 248 -0.64 -33.94 -9.23
N VAL A 249 -1.02 -32.78 -9.78
CA VAL A 249 -0.45 -31.46 -9.38
C VAL A 249 -0.90 -31.11 -7.95
N CYS A 250 -2.16 -31.35 -7.59
CA CYS A 250 -2.64 -31.14 -6.23
C CYS A 250 -1.89 -32.03 -5.21
N ALA A 251 -1.71 -33.31 -5.53
CA ALA A 251 -0.96 -34.24 -4.68
C ALA A 251 0.52 -33.85 -4.56
N ASP A 252 1.13 -33.31 -5.64
CA ASP A 252 2.51 -32.84 -5.61
C ASP A 252 2.67 -31.61 -4.68
N PHE A 253 1.75 -30.64 -4.75
CA PHE A 253 1.71 -29.53 -3.82
C PHE A 253 1.60 -30.03 -2.36
N ALA A 254 0.65 -30.90 -2.07
CA ALA A 254 0.42 -31.39 -0.72
C ALA A 254 1.63 -32.15 -0.16
N ALA A 255 2.32 -32.91 -1.00
CA ALA A 255 3.50 -33.70 -0.59
C ALA A 255 4.76 -32.85 -0.36
N ASN A 256 4.85 -31.66 -0.95
CA ASN A 256 6.07 -30.84 -0.98
C ASN A 256 5.91 -29.47 -0.30
N VAL A 257 4.93 -29.32 0.61
CA VAL A 257 4.78 -28.10 1.42
C VAL A 257 6.07 -27.84 2.21
N ASP A 258 6.73 -26.73 1.94
CA ASP A 258 7.93 -26.33 2.67
C ASP A 258 7.56 -25.52 3.94
N TRP A 259 7.42 -26.25 5.06
CA TRP A 259 7.13 -25.69 6.37
C TRP A 259 8.28 -24.86 6.96
N MET A 260 9.49 -24.99 6.38
CA MET A 260 10.71 -24.34 6.85
C MET A 260 11.18 -23.20 5.95
N LYS A 261 10.36 -22.79 5.00
CA LYS A 261 10.69 -21.72 4.02
C LYS A 261 11.11 -20.40 4.67
N TRP A 262 10.59 -20.10 5.85
CA TRP A 262 10.88 -18.86 6.58
C TRP A 262 11.85 -19.08 7.73
N VAL A 263 12.78 -18.11 7.94
CA VAL A 263 13.86 -18.28 8.94
C VAL A 263 13.40 -17.99 10.36
N CYS A 264 12.47 -17.03 10.54
CA CYS A 264 12.10 -16.49 11.86
C CYS A 264 10.68 -16.83 12.29
N VAL A 265 9.86 -17.35 11.40
CA VAL A 265 8.44 -17.66 11.62
C VAL A 265 8.12 -18.98 10.92
N MET A 266 7.11 -19.67 11.42
CA MET A 266 6.65 -20.93 10.81
C MET A 266 5.17 -20.78 10.46
N PRO A 267 4.73 -21.32 9.31
CA PRO A 267 3.32 -21.39 8.99
C PRO A 267 2.65 -22.46 9.83
N ASP A 268 1.38 -22.25 10.18
CA ASP A 268 0.59 -23.23 10.92
C ASP A 268 -0.15 -24.20 10.01
N ASN A 269 -0.58 -23.69 8.84
CA ASN A 269 -1.49 -24.42 7.96
C ASN A 269 -1.14 -24.24 6.50
N ALA A 270 -1.56 -25.22 5.70
CA ALA A 270 -1.56 -25.14 4.24
C ALA A 270 -2.87 -25.69 3.66
N MET A 271 -3.20 -25.26 2.44
CA MET A 271 -4.31 -25.83 1.66
C MET A 271 -3.99 -25.87 0.18
N VAL A 272 -4.62 -26.80 -0.51
CA VAL A 272 -4.65 -26.86 -1.96
C VAL A 272 -6.09 -26.69 -2.42
N ALA A 273 -6.30 -25.85 -3.43
CA ALA A 273 -7.62 -25.64 -4.03
C ALA A 273 -7.53 -25.55 -5.55
N VAL A 274 -8.66 -25.80 -6.22
CA VAL A 274 -8.77 -25.84 -7.68
C VAL A 274 -9.89 -24.94 -8.18
N LYS A 275 -9.70 -24.36 -9.35
CA LYS A 275 -10.71 -23.58 -10.07
C LYS A 275 -10.40 -23.65 -11.56
N ASP A 276 -11.30 -24.27 -12.35
CA ASP A 276 -11.11 -24.50 -13.78
C ASP A 276 -9.78 -25.19 -14.09
N ASP A 277 -8.89 -24.56 -14.84
CA ASP A 277 -7.53 -25.01 -15.17
C ASP A 277 -6.44 -24.44 -14.23
N LEU A 278 -6.84 -23.89 -13.08
CA LEU A 278 -5.94 -23.34 -12.08
C LEU A 278 -5.87 -24.23 -10.82
N VAL A 279 -4.69 -24.34 -10.27
CA VAL A 279 -4.43 -24.93 -8.94
C VAL A 279 -3.74 -23.90 -8.08
N LEU A 280 -4.14 -23.76 -6.83
CA LEU A 280 -3.44 -22.95 -5.85
C LEU A 280 -2.93 -23.78 -4.67
N CYS A 281 -1.84 -23.29 -4.07
CA CYS A 281 -1.35 -23.75 -2.77
C CYS A 281 -1.13 -22.53 -1.87
N LEU A 282 -1.85 -22.49 -0.75
CA LEU A 282 -1.65 -21.52 0.32
C LEU A 282 -0.87 -22.17 1.46
N VAL A 283 0.18 -21.49 1.92
CA VAL A 283 0.95 -21.84 3.14
C VAL A 283 1.05 -20.58 3.98
N ALA A 284 0.47 -20.57 5.19
CA ALA A 284 0.42 -19.35 5.99
C ALA A 284 0.31 -19.61 7.50
N GLU A 285 0.65 -18.57 8.27
CA GLU A 285 0.37 -18.53 9.71
C GLU A 285 -1.13 -18.36 9.99
N GLY A 286 -1.59 -18.77 11.18
CA GLY A 286 -2.99 -19.02 11.54
C GLY A 286 -3.99 -17.93 11.15
N GLN A 287 -3.73 -16.65 11.46
CA GLN A 287 -4.67 -15.58 11.12
C GLN A 287 -4.70 -15.30 9.62
N LEU A 288 -3.54 -15.21 8.97
CA LEU A 288 -3.45 -14.98 7.54
C LEU A 288 -4.03 -16.15 6.74
N TYR A 289 -3.78 -17.39 7.21
CA TYR A 289 -4.41 -18.55 6.63
C TYR A 289 -5.95 -18.45 6.65
N SER A 290 -6.52 -18.17 7.82
CA SER A 290 -7.97 -18.09 7.99
C SER A 290 -8.61 -17.00 7.14
N LEU A 291 -7.99 -15.82 7.10
CA LEU A 291 -8.45 -14.71 6.27
C LEU A 291 -8.36 -15.04 4.77
N THR A 292 -7.23 -15.60 4.33
CA THR A 292 -7.06 -15.95 2.91
C THR A 292 -7.99 -17.08 2.49
N ALA A 293 -8.27 -18.05 3.38
CA ALA A 293 -9.25 -19.11 3.12
C ALA A 293 -10.65 -18.55 2.82
N ILE A 294 -11.07 -17.48 3.52
CA ILE A 294 -12.32 -16.76 3.22
C ILE A 294 -12.27 -16.19 1.78
N GLY A 295 -11.19 -15.51 1.42
CA GLY A 295 -11.03 -14.95 0.08
C GLY A 295 -10.99 -16.01 -1.02
N ILE A 296 -10.38 -17.16 -0.75
CA ILE A 296 -10.38 -18.32 -1.66
C ILE A 296 -11.81 -18.85 -1.89
N GLU A 297 -12.59 -19.00 -0.83
CA GLU A 297 -13.99 -19.44 -0.91
C GLU A 297 -14.86 -18.41 -1.65
N GLU A 298 -14.74 -17.12 -1.31
CA GLU A 298 -15.49 -16.04 -1.98
C GLU A 298 -15.13 -15.89 -3.45
N ALA A 299 -13.88 -16.16 -3.84
CA ALA A 299 -13.44 -16.20 -5.24
C ALA A 299 -13.89 -17.45 -5.99
N GLY A 300 -14.62 -18.36 -5.35
CA GLY A 300 -15.24 -19.54 -5.97
C GLY A 300 -14.29 -20.72 -6.20
N TRP A 301 -13.21 -20.81 -5.44
CA TRP A 301 -12.31 -21.95 -5.47
C TRP A 301 -12.84 -23.14 -4.67
N THR A 302 -12.50 -24.35 -5.10
CA THR A 302 -12.84 -25.58 -4.39
C THR A 302 -11.61 -26.11 -3.66
N VAL A 303 -11.66 -26.12 -2.34
CA VAL A 303 -10.59 -26.69 -1.50
C VAL A 303 -10.63 -28.21 -1.65
N VAL A 304 -9.48 -28.79 -2.01
CA VAL A 304 -9.32 -30.25 -2.19
C VAL A 304 -8.51 -30.89 -1.07
N GLU A 305 -7.62 -30.15 -0.43
CA GLU A 305 -6.81 -30.65 0.69
C GLU A 305 -6.45 -29.51 1.68
N THR A 306 -6.40 -29.86 2.95
CA THR A 306 -5.93 -28.98 4.04
C THR A 306 -4.93 -29.74 4.91
N MET A 307 -3.87 -29.05 5.34
CA MET A 307 -2.76 -29.64 6.09
C MET A 307 -2.41 -28.74 7.26
N GLU A 308 -2.05 -29.35 8.37
CA GLU A 308 -1.48 -28.68 9.54
C GLU A 308 0.03 -28.93 9.61
N ASN A 309 0.78 -27.97 10.10
CA ASN A 309 2.22 -28.12 10.28
C ASN A 309 2.49 -29.23 11.31
N PRO A 310 3.25 -30.27 10.96
CA PRO A 310 3.50 -31.40 11.84
C PRO A 310 4.53 -31.12 12.98
N ASN A 311 5.16 -29.91 12.99
CA ASN A 311 6.26 -29.59 13.92
C ASN A 311 5.82 -28.70 15.09
#